data_54e52e9fe3af17cdb5709232f857e864
#
_entry.id   54e52e9fe3af17cdb5709232f857e864
#
_cell.length_a   1.000
_cell.length_b   1.000
_cell.length_c   1.000
_cell.angle_alpha   90.00
_cell.angle_beta   90.00
_cell.angle_gamma   90.00
#
_symmetry.space_group_name_H-M   'P 1'
#
loop_
_entity.id
_entity.type
_entity.pdbx_description
1 polymer ?
#
loop_
_entity_poly.entity_id
_entity_poly.type
_entity_poly.pdbx_seq_one_letter_code
_entity_poly.pdbx_strand_id
1 'polypeptide(L)'
;MVVDEVPTEVVDEVFRALADSTRRDILRRCAADEPSVSRLAQAYPMSFAAVQKHVAVLERAGLVVKVRRGREQLVHTDAGAVERARQALDELEAIWRGRVERMSNLLATGGTK
;
A
#
# COMPACT_ATOMS: atom_id res chain seq x y z
N MET A 1 11.40 24.21 -4.44
CA MET A 1 10.37 23.36 -5.04
C MET A 1 10.57 21.91 -4.60
N VAL A 2 9.53 21.30 -4.09
CA VAL A 2 9.62 19.92 -3.64
C VAL A 2 9.23 19.01 -4.78
N VAL A 3 10.20 18.22 -5.24
CA VAL A 3 10.02 17.36 -6.39
C VAL A 3 9.59 15.95 -5.99
N ASP A 4 9.93 15.55 -4.77
CA ASP A 4 9.72 14.19 -4.31
C ASP A 4 8.43 13.99 -3.51
N GLU A 5 7.61 15.02 -3.46
CA GLU A 5 6.36 14.94 -2.72
C GLU A 5 5.34 14.10 -3.47
N VAL A 6 4.78 13.12 -2.77
CA VAL A 6 3.77 12.25 -3.36
C VAL A 6 2.42 12.93 -3.27
N PRO A 7 1.67 13.02 -4.40
CA PRO A 7 0.34 13.63 -4.36
C PRO A 7 -0.58 12.92 -3.37
N THR A 8 -1.41 13.69 -2.71
CA THR A 8 -2.35 13.18 -1.71
C THR A 8 -3.26 12.09 -2.27
N GLU A 9 -3.71 12.26 -3.51
CA GLU A 9 -4.61 11.30 -4.15
C GLU A 9 -3.94 9.93 -4.31
N VAL A 10 -2.65 9.92 -4.62
CA VAL A 10 -1.89 8.67 -4.75
C VAL A 10 -1.76 8.00 -3.39
N VAL A 11 -1.46 8.77 -2.36
CA VAL A 11 -1.32 8.27 -0.99
C VAL A 11 -2.65 7.68 -0.52
N ASP A 12 -3.74 8.38 -0.75
CA ASP A 12 -5.07 7.92 -0.35
C ASP A 12 -5.44 6.62 -1.03
N GLU A 13 -5.15 6.48 -2.32
CA GLU A 13 -5.44 5.25 -3.04
C GLU A 13 -4.60 4.09 -2.52
N VAL A 14 -3.34 4.33 -2.21
CA VAL A 14 -2.47 3.31 -1.65
C VAL A 14 -3.02 2.84 -0.30
N PHE A 15 -3.34 3.76 0.59
CA PHE A 15 -3.86 3.40 1.91
C PHE A 15 -5.21 2.69 1.80
N ARG A 16 -6.07 3.12 0.91
CA ARG A 16 -7.35 2.45 0.67
C ARG A 16 -7.14 1.03 0.20
N ALA A 17 -6.21 0.83 -0.73
CA ALA A 17 -5.91 -0.50 -1.23
C ALA A 17 -5.38 -1.40 -0.12
N LEU A 18 -4.53 -0.87 0.75
CA LEU A 18 -3.92 -1.63 1.83
C LEU A 18 -4.83 -1.83 3.04
N ALA A 19 -5.97 -1.17 3.07
CA ALA A 19 -6.89 -1.28 4.20
C ALA A 19 -7.64 -2.61 4.25
N ASP A 20 -7.60 -3.39 3.19
CA ASP A 20 -8.30 -4.68 3.11
C ASP A 20 -7.33 -5.83 3.27
N SER A 21 -7.67 -6.80 4.14
CA SER A 21 -6.78 -7.93 4.42
C SER A 21 -6.57 -8.84 3.21
N THR A 22 -7.60 -9.02 2.39
CA THR A 22 -7.47 -9.83 1.18
C THR A 22 -6.50 -9.18 0.21
N ARG A 23 -6.59 -7.86 0.03
CA ARG A 23 -5.68 -7.16 -0.86
C ARG A 23 -4.24 -7.22 -0.36
N ARG A 24 -4.03 -7.12 0.95
CA ARG A 24 -2.69 -7.28 1.52
C ARG A 24 -2.14 -8.68 1.27
N ASP A 25 -3.01 -9.69 1.36
CA ASP A 25 -2.60 -11.07 1.08
C ASP A 25 -2.25 -11.26 -0.39
N ILE A 26 -3.03 -10.68 -1.28
CA ILE A 26 -2.75 -10.70 -2.72
C ILE A 26 -1.37 -10.11 -2.99
N LEU A 27 -1.06 -8.96 -2.37
CA LEU A 27 0.26 -8.34 -2.54
C LEU A 27 1.38 -9.26 -2.10
N ARG A 28 1.21 -9.95 -0.98
CA ARG A 28 2.22 -10.91 -0.51
C ARG A 28 2.45 -12.03 -1.52
N ARG A 29 1.36 -12.56 -2.07
CA ARG A 29 1.46 -13.63 -3.08
C ARG A 29 2.12 -13.14 -4.36
N CYS A 30 1.80 -11.93 -4.78
CA CYS A 30 2.40 -11.35 -5.99
C CYS A 30 3.90 -11.10 -5.81
N ALA A 31 4.31 -10.69 -4.62
CA ALA A 31 5.72 -10.47 -4.33
C ALA A 31 6.51 -11.78 -4.34
N ALA A 32 5.86 -12.88 -3.93
CA ALA A 32 6.53 -14.17 -3.83
C ALA A 32 6.60 -14.92 -5.16
N ASP A 33 5.54 -14.85 -5.99
CA ASP A 33 5.37 -15.81 -7.08
C ASP A 33 4.76 -15.25 -8.35
N GLU A 34 4.45 -13.97 -8.42
CA GLU A 34 3.87 -13.35 -9.60
C GLU A 34 2.76 -14.18 -10.25
N PRO A 35 1.68 -14.48 -9.53
CA PRO A 35 0.64 -15.39 -10.01
C PRO A 35 -0.21 -14.75 -11.10
N SER A 36 -0.89 -15.61 -11.89
CA SER A 36 -1.92 -15.14 -12.80
C SER A 36 -3.16 -14.75 -12.00
N VAL A 37 -4.02 -13.93 -12.61
CA VAL A 37 -5.30 -13.56 -11.99
C VAL A 37 -6.14 -14.80 -11.72
N SER A 38 -6.14 -15.76 -12.65
CA SER A 38 -6.88 -17.01 -12.47
C SER A 38 -6.38 -17.81 -11.27
N ARG A 39 -5.08 -17.86 -11.10
CA ARG A 39 -4.49 -18.58 -9.96
C ARG A 39 -4.83 -17.90 -8.65
N LEU A 40 -4.79 -16.57 -8.62
CA LEU A 40 -5.22 -15.83 -7.45
C LEU A 40 -6.67 -16.12 -7.09
N ALA A 41 -7.54 -16.19 -8.09
CA ALA A 41 -8.95 -16.45 -7.86
C ALA A 41 -9.18 -17.81 -7.20
N GLN A 42 -8.35 -18.80 -7.48
CA GLN A 42 -8.45 -20.11 -6.88
C GLN A 42 -8.03 -20.14 -5.42
N ALA A 43 -7.27 -19.15 -4.98
CA ALA A 43 -6.72 -19.12 -3.63
C ALA A 43 -7.69 -18.58 -2.59
N TYR A 44 -8.81 -18.00 -2.99
CA TYR A 44 -9.73 -17.32 -2.09
C TYR A 44 -11.14 -17.87 -2.22
N PRO A 45 -11.90 -17.94 -1.11
CA PRO A 45 -13.29 -18.42 -1.13
C PRO A 45 -14.23 -17.29 -1.55
N MET A 46 -14.02 -16.76 -2.73
CA MET A 46 -14.85 -15.69 -3.29
C MET A 46 -14.88 -15.84 -4.82
N SER A 47 -15.78 -15.13 -5.47
CA SER A 47 -15.93 -15.23 -6.90
C SER A 47 -14.71 -14.70 -7.65
N PHE A 48 -14.53 -15.16 -8.87
CA PHE A 48 -13.48 -14.63 -9.75
C PHE A 48 -13.61 -13.12 -9.90
N ALA A 49 -14.85 -12.66 -10.09
CA ALA A 49 -15.11 -11.22 -10.23
C ALA A 49 -14.69 -10.42 -8.99
N ALA A 50 -14.89 -10.99 -7.81
CA ALA A 50 -14.50 -10.32 -6.57
C ALA A 50 -12.98 -10.20 -6.49
N VAL A 51 -12.26 -11.26 -6.85
CA VAL A 51 -10.79 -11.23 -6.87
C VAL A 51 -10.30 -10.22 -7.90
N GLN A 52 -10.93 -10.19 -9.08
CA GLN A 52 -10.57 -9.19 -10.10
C GLN A 52 -10.75 -7.76 -9.59
N LYS A 53 -11.79 -7.51 -8.81
CA LYS A 53 -12.01 -6.17 -8.23
C LYS A 53 -10.92 -5.81 -7.26
N HIS A 54 -10.48 -6.75 -6.43
CA HIS A 54 -9.37 -6.51 -5.52
C HIS A 54 -8.08 -6.18 -6.28
N VAL A 55 -7.80 -6.95 -7.33
CA VAL A 55 -6.62 -6.69 -8.16
C VAL A 55 -6.72 -5.32 -8.83
N ALA A 56 -7.92 -4.96 -9.30
CA ALA A 56 -8.13 -3.65 -9.94
C ALA A 56 -7.88 -2.49 -8.97
N VAL A 57 -8.28 -2.63 -7.71
CA VAL A 57 -8.00 -1.61 -6.68
C VAL A 57 -6.50 -1.46 -6.48
N LEU A 58 -5.79 -2.59 -6.39
CA LEU A 58 -4.34 -2.58 -6.24
C LEU A 58 -3.65 -1.97 -7.47
N GLU A 59 -4.16 -2.29 -8.66
CA GLU A 59 -3.61 -1.75 -9.90
C GLU A 59 -3.81 -0.24 -9.98
N ARG A 60 -5.01 0.23 -9.63
CA ARG A 60 -5.31 1.66 -9.63
C ARG A 60 -4.42 2.42 -8.65
N ALA A 61 -4.12 1.80 -7.51
CA ALA A 61 -3.21 2.40 -6.53
C ALA A 61 -1.76 2.35 -6.98
N GLY A 62 -1.47 1.70 -8.10
CA GLY A 62 -0.12 1.57 -8.61
C GLY A 62 0.74 0.56 -7.85
N LEU A 63 0.11 -0.29 -7.04
CA LEU A 63 0.85 -1.28 -6.25
C LEU A 63 1.17 -2.54 -7.04
N VAL A 64 0.38 -2.84 -8.05
CA VAL A 64 0.62 -3.97 -8.95
C VAL A 64 0.43 -3.53 -10.39
N VAL A 65 1.03 -4.30 -11.30
CA VAL A 65 0.84 -4.15 -12.75
C VAL A 65 0.43 -5.51 -13.29
N LYS A 66 -0.49 -5.50 -14.25
CA LYS A 66 -0.85 -6.73 -14.96
C LYS A 66 -0.05 -6.81 -16.24
N VAL A 67 0.60 -7.95 -16.45
CA VAL A 67 1.40 -8.19 -17.65
C VAL A 67 0.83 -9.41 -18.36
N ARG A 68 0.46 -9.24 -19.62
CA ARG A 68 -0.05 -10.34 -20.40
C ARG A 68 1.07 -11.25 -20.84
N ARG A 69 0.90 -12.54 -20.60
CA ARG A 69 1.84 -13.55 -21.04
C ARG A 69 1.04 -14.72 -21.60
N GLY A 70 1.00 -14.82 -22.93
CA GLY A 70 0.16 -15.81 -23.59
C GLY A 70 -1.31 -15.54 -23.32
N ARG A 71 -2.00 -16.51 -22.74
CA ARG A 71 -3.42 -16.38 -22.40
C ARG A 71 -3.65 -15.89 -20.98
N GLU A 72 -2.57 -15.73 -20.22
CA GLU A 72 -2.67 -15.35 -18.82
C GLU A 72 -2.32 -13.90 -18.61
N GLN A 73 -2.87 -13.34 -17.55
CA GLN A 73 -2.44 -12.04 -17.03
C GLN A 73 -1.73 -12.28 -15.71
N LEU A 74 -0.43 -11.99 -15.70
CA LEU A 74 0.36 -12.11 -14.48
C LEU A 74 0.28 -10.82 -13.70
N VAL A 75 0.31 -10.94 -12.38
CA VAL A 75 0.23 -9.79 -11.49
C VAL A 75 1.59 -9.61 -10.82
N HIS A 76 2.22 -8.49 -11.14
CA HIS A 76 3.55 -8.13 -10.61
C HIS A 76 3.42 -6.99 -9.62
N THR A 77 4.23 -7.00 -8.58
CA THR A 77 4.30 -5.86 -7.67
C THR A 77 5.09 -4.72 -8.30
N ASP A 78 4.72 -3.49 -7.96
CA ASP A 78 5.44 -2.31 -8.37
C ASP A 78 6.22 -1.77 -7.18
N ALA A 79 7.52 -1.99 -7.19
CA ALA A 79 8.38 -1.58 -6.08
C ALA A 79 8.41 -0.06 -5.90
N GLY A 80 8.29 0.68 -7.01
CA GLY A 80 8.29 2.14 -6.93
C GLY A 80 7.10 2.69 -6.17
N ALA A 81 5.91 2.08 -6.37
CA ALA A 81 4.71 2.50 -5.66
C ALA A 81 4.78 2.16 -4.18
N VAL A 82 5.31 0.99 -3.85
CA VAL A 82 5.51 0.59 -2.46
C VAL A 82 6.46 1.55 -1.76
N GLU A 83 7.52 1.95 -2.44
CA GLU A 83 8.48 2.90 -1.88
C GLU A 83 7.83 4.27 -1.63
N ARG A 84 6.98 4.72 -2.54
CA ARG A 84 6.25 5.99 -2.34
C ARG A 84 5.33 5.92 -1.13
N ALA A 85 4.66 4.79 -0.93
CA ALA A 85 3.80 4.59 0.24
C ALA A 85 4.63 4.61 1.52
N ARG A 86 5.80 3.99 1.48
CA ARG A 86 6.71 3.99 2.61
C ARG A 86 7.18 5.40 2.96
N GLN A 87 7.50 6.21 1.95
CA GLN A 87 7.88 7.61 2.17
C GLN A 87 6.75 8.39 2.82
N ALA A 88 5.51 8.16 2.39
CA ALA A 88 4.35 8.82 2.99
C ALA A 88 4.18 8.44 4.45
N LEU A 89 4.40 7.15 4.77
CA LEU A 89 4.36 6.69 6.15
C LEU A 89 5.48 7.30 6.99
N ASP A 90 6.66 7.42 6.42
CA ASP A 90 7.80 8.05 7.11
C ASP A 90 7.50 9.50 7.44
N GLU A 91 6.85 10.22 6.54
CA GLU A 91 6.43 11.59 6.81
C GLU A 91 5.45 11.67 7.97
N LEU A 92 4.46 10.78 7.97
CA LEU A 92 3.50 10.72 9.07
C LEU A 92 4.18 10.39 10.37
N GLU A 93 5.10 9.46 10.34
CA GLU A 93 5.87 9.08 11.53
C GLU A 93 6.67 10.26 12.07
N ALA A 94 7.31 11.01 11.19
CA ALA A 94 8.09 12.17 11.59
C ALA A 94 7.22 13.24 12.27
N ILE A 95 6.03 13.48 11.71
CA ILE A 95 5.06 14.41 12.30
C ILE A 95 4.62 13.92 13.67
N TRP A 96 4.31 12.64 13.77
CA TRP A 96 3.89 11.98 15.00
C TRP A 96 4.95 12.11 16.08
N ARG A 97 6.19 11.80 15.72
CA ARG A 97 7.32 11.89 16.66
C ARG A 97 7.53 13.30 17.18
N GLY A 98 7.49 14.27 16.27
CA GLY A 98 7.61 15.67 16.66
C GLY A 98 6.53 16.09 17.65
N ARG A 99 5.31 15.61 17.41
CA ARG A 99 4.19 15.90 18.29
C ARG A 99 4.37 15.24 19.67
N VAL A 100 4.79 13.99 19.67
CA VAL A 100 5.05 13.27 20.92
C VAL A 100 6.18 13.92 21.70
N GLU A 101 7.25 14.34 21.03
CA GLU A 101 8.38 15.02 21.66
C GLU A 101 7.94 16.33 22.27
N ARG A 102 7.15 17.13 21.57
CA ARG A 102 6.66 18.39 22.10
C ARG A 102 5.78 18.18 23.32
N MET A 103 4.94 17.18 23.29
CA MET A 103 4.09 16.84 24.43
C MET A 103 4.95 16.39 25.62
N SER A 104 5.94 15.55 25.36
CA SER A 104 6.86 15.05 26.38
C SER A 104 7.62 16.21 27.03
N ASN A 105 8.12 17.14 26.22
CA ASN A 105 8.82 18.32 26.72
C ASN A 105 7.91 19.21 27.55
N LEU A 106 6.67 19.40 27.14
CA LEU A 106 5.70 20.17 27.91
C LEU A 106 5.45 19.54 29.27
N LEU A 107 5.29 18.23 29.31
CA LEU A 107 5.05 17.52 30.57
C LEU A 107 6.28 17.61 31.49
N ALA A 108 7.46 17.46 30.92
CA ALA A 108 8.70 17.57 31.70
C ALA A 108 8.89 18.97 32.27
N THR A 109 8.62 19.99 31.44
CA THR A 109 8.74 21.38 31.89
C THR A 109 7.70 21.72 32.95
N GLY A 110 6.47 21.27 32.73
CA GLY A 110 5.41 21.50 33.69
C GLY A 110 5.64 20.82 35.02
N GLY A 111 6.33 19.69 35.02
CA GLY A 111 6.58 18.91 36.20
C GLY A 111 7.66 19.50 37.10
N THR A 112 8.45 20.44 36.59
CA THR A 112 9.53 21.03 37.36
C THR A 112 9.10 22.24 38.16
N LYS A 113 7.88 22.64 38.07
CA LYS A 113 7.39 23.77 38.85
C LYS A 113 6.61 23.33 40.11
#